data_d743fd9d46776983cde48e971a1f142f
#
_entry.id   d743fd9d46776983cde48e971a1f142f
#
_cell.length_a   1.000
_cell.length_b   1.000
_cell.length_c   1.000
_cell.angle_alpha   90.00
_cell.angle_beta   90.00
_cell.angle_gamma   90.00
#
_symmetry.space_group_name_H-M   'P 1'
#
loop_
_entity.id
_entity.type
_entity.pdbx_description
1 polymer ?
#
loop_
_entity_poly.entity_id
_entity_poly.type
_entity_poly.pdbx_seq_one_letter_code
_entity_poly.pdbx_strand_id
1 'polypeptide(L)'
;MSSRNSCDIGKRDNVEPKQLRYWTFFTAVSQIFGILMVFFTGYWNATWNGGYTWGPNVLYPNGSIALHTHDHHYHGTFMTVGLVFMQGEAILVYRLLRHENKAFSKTIHAIFHGLTFLLFITGLIHIIQSKNNQDVPRHFYTAHSWVGLMVMIAFILQYVAGFVNFAYPKTSPAVRKWFISQHRVYGLVIFGVSVAQALMGISQDLWITIIGQRYSGFGLCYSYFECAGGQGIIFNLNVLFIIFYAVSVVCLATSPKYVREKTLDES
;
A
#
# COMPACT_ATOMS: atom_id res chain seq x y z
N MET A 1 -5.84 -45.32 45.54
CA MET A 1 -4.61 -44.52 45.46
C MET A 1 -4.11 -44.55 44.02
N SER A 2 -4.41 -43.55 43.23
CA SER A 2 -3.91 -43.39 41.86
C SER A 2 -3.33 -42.01 41.79
N SER A 3 -2.00 -41.93 41.68
CA SER A 3 -1.24 -40.70 41.47
C SER A 3 -1.50 -40.17 40.06
N ARG A 4 -2.27 -39.09 39.94
CA ARG A 4 -2.33 -38.32 38.70
C ARG A 4 -1.02 -37.55 38.56
N ASN A 5 -0.27 -37.89 37.55
CA ASN A 5 0.95 -37.22 37.18
C ASN A 5 0.67 -35.77 36.81
N SER A 6 1.14 -34.88 37.64
CA SER A 6 1.29 -33.46 37.42
C SER A 6 2.54 -33.25 36.51
N CYS A 7 2.38 -33.36 35.19
CA CYS A 7 3.48 -33.02 34.30
C CYS A 7 2.97 -32.74 32.88
N ASP A 8 2.20 -31.66 32.73
CA ASP A 8 1.92 -31.13 31.37
C ASP A 8 1.72 -29.60 31.38
N ILE A 9 2.44 -28.91 32.27
CA ILE A 9 2.59 -27.47 32.22
C ILE A 9 4.02 -27.22 31.73
N GLY A 10 4.24 -27.09 30.39
CA GLY A 10 5.57 -26.71 29.95
C GLY A 10 6.00 -27.05 28.55
N LYS A 11 5.12 -27.26 27.61
CA LYS A 11 5.49 -27.06 26.21
C LYS A 11 5.05 -25.69 25.74
N ARG A 12 5.65 -24.63 26.28
CA ARG A 12 5.92 -23.46 25.46
C ARG A 12 6.90 -23.95 24.39
N ASP A 13 6.43 -24.10 23.18
CA ASP A 13 7.30 -24.34 22.05
C ASP A 13 8.36 -23.26 22.09
N ASN A 14 9.56 -23.64 22.51
CA ASN A 14 10.74 -22.78 22.49
C ASN A 14 11.00 -22.47 21.02
N VAL A 15 10.38 -21.38 20.54
CA VAL A 15 10.74 -20.81 19.24
C VAL A 15 12.22 -20.55 19.33
N GLU A 16 13.02 -21.27 18.54
CA GLU A 16 14.47 -21.16 18.59
C GLU A 16 14.90 -19.71 18.48
N PRO A 17 15.85 -19.23 19.29
CA PRO A 17 16.35 -17.86 19.29
C PRO A 17 16.69 -17.32 17.89
N LYS A 18 17.16 -18.21 16.99
CA LYS A 18 17.42 -17.90 15.58
C LYS A 18 16.15 -17.50 14.81
N GLN A 19 15.00 -18.15 15.08
CA GLN A 19 13.73 -17.86 14.36
C GLN A 19 13.18 -16.49 14.76
N LEU A 20 13.29 -16.11 16.03
CA LEU A 20 12.94 -14.78 16.52
C LEU A 20 13.84 -13.70 15.92
N ARG A 21 15.11 -13.97 15.73
CA ARG A 21 16.07 -13.05 15.11
C ARG A 21 15.70 -12.71 13.66
N TYR A 22 15.32 -13.71 12.86
CA TYR A 22 14.85 -13.49 11.49
C TYR A 22 13.52 -12.74 11.43
N TRP A 23 12.61 -13.03 12.35
CA TRP A 23 11.35 -12.28 12.46
C TRP A 23 11.61 -10.80 12.75
N THR A 24 12.43 -10.49 13.74
CA THR A 24 12.83 -9.12 14.09
C THR A 24 13.48 -8.41 12.90
N PHE A 25 14.38 -9.11 12.20
CA PHE A 25 15.06 -8.57 11.02
C PHE A 25 14.05 -8.22 9.91
N PHE A 26 13.20 -9.15 9.49
CA PHE A 26 12.22 -8.89 8.43
C PHE A 26 11.18 -7.85 8.83
N THR A 27 10.80 -7.79 10.09
CA THR A 27 9.93 -6.74 10.63
C THR A 27 10.61 -5.37 10.54
N ALA A 28 11.84 -5.24 11.00
CA ALA A 28 12.59 -4.00 10.91
C ALA A 28 12.78 -3.55 9.45
N VAL A 29 13.12 -4.49 8.57
CA VAL A 29 13.27 -4.24 7.13
C VAL A 29 11.95 -3.74 6.52
N SER A 30 10.82 -4.37 6.83
CA SER A 30 9.52 -3.93 6.31
C SER A 30 9.17 -2.51 6.77
N GLN A 31 9.39 -2.18 8.05
CA GLN A 31 9.08 -0.86 8.57
C GLN A 31 10.00 0.22 7.99
N ILE A 32 11.30 -0.04 7.90
CA ILE A 32 12.27 0.90 7.31
C ILE A 32 11.92 1.18 5.86
N PHE A 33 11.73 0.15 5.03
CA PHE A 33 11.42 0.36 3.62
C PHE A 33 10.02 0.94 3.40
N GLY A 34 9.05 0.60 4.24
CA GLY A 34 7.72 1.23 4.23
C GLY A 34 7.78 2.74 4.48
N ILE A 35 8.51 3.17 5.51
CA ILE A 35 8.71 4.59 5.84
C ILE A 35 9.48 5.30 4.73
N LEU A 36 10.57 4.70 4.23
CA LEU A 36 11.36 5.28 3.14
C LEU A 36 10.52 5.43 1.86
N MET A 37 9.72 4.42 1.50
CA MET A 37 8.80 4.48 0.37
C MET A 37 7.81 5.65 0.50
N VAL A 38 7.16 5.81 1.65
CA VAL A 38 6.22 6.92 1.90
C VAL A 38 6.94 8.27 1.81
N PHE A 39 8.10 8.39 2.46
CA PHE A 39 8.91 9.61 2.43
C PHE A 39 9.35 9.96 1.00
N PHE A 40 9.92 9.02 0.24
CA PHE A 40 10.42 9.29 -1.10
C PHE A 40 9.30 9.55 -2.11
N THR A 41 8.14 8.88 -1.97
CA THR A 41 6.95 9.20 -2.78
C THR A 41 6.48 10.64 -2.52
N GLY A 42 6.35 11.03 -1.26
CA GLY A 42 5.97 12.40 -0.88
C GLY A 42 6.99 13.43 -1.31
N TYR A 43 8.28 13.15 -1.09
CA TYR A 43 9.38 14.05 -1.46
C TYR A 43 9.47 14.25 -2.98
N TRP A 44 9.38 13.15 -3.78
CA TRP A 44 9.31 13.23 -5.24
C TRP A 44 8.20 14.16 -5.70
N ASN A 45 6.97 13.89 -5.26
CA ASN A 45 5.81 14.68 -5.66
C ASN A 45 5.84 16.13 -5.14
N ALA A 46 6.47 16.39 -3.99
CA ALA A 46 6.59 17.73 -3.43
C ALA A 46 7.66 18.58 -4.13
N THR A 47 8.72 17.97 -4.64
CA THR A 47 9.86 18.68 -5.24
C THR A 47 9.85 18.69 -6.76
N TRP A 48 9.15 17.75 -7.37
CA TRP A 48 9.09 17.59 -8.82
C TRP A 48 7.91 18.35 -9.41
N ASN A 49 8.10 18.90 -10.59
CA ASN A 49 7.07 19.49 -11.46
C ASN A 49 6.11 20.46 -10.73
N GLY A 50 6.62 21.26 -9.79
CA GLY A 50 5.84 22.27 -9.09
C GLY A 50 5.16 21.81 -7.79
N GLY A 51 5.35 20.57 -7.39
CA GLY A 51 4.88 20.07 -6.10
C GLY A 51 3.36 19.80 -6.02
N TYR A 52 2.83 19.87 -4.82
CA TYR A 52 1.39 19.72 -4.57
C TYR A 52 0.69 21.07 -4.74
N THR A 53 -0.29 21.13 -5.63
CA THR A 53 -1.16 22.29 -5.79
C THR A 53 -2.61 21.87 -5.68
N TRP A 54 -3.37 22.67 -4.95
CA TRP A 54 -4.81 22.48 -4.78
C TRP A 54 -5.50 23.81 -5.08
N GLY A 55 -6.43 23.82 -6.00
CA GLY A 55 -7.22 24.99 -6.26
C GLY A 55 -7.66 25.15 -7.72
N PRO A 56 -8.47 26.18 -8.00
CA PRO A 56 -8.90 26.47 -9.37
C PRO A 56 -7.71 26.92 -10.23
N ASN A 57 -7.83 26.72 -11.52
CA ASN A 57 -6.89 27.24 -12.50
C ASN A 57 -6.69 28.75 -12.30
N VAL A 58 -5.44 29.21 -12.25
CA VAL A 58 -5.12 30.61 -12.10
C VAL A 58 -5.02 31.23 -13.49
N LEU A 59 -5.86 32.22 -13.76
CA LEU A 59 -5.73 33.06 -14.95
C LEU A 59 -4.68 34.13 -14.67
N TYR A 60 -3.59 34.12 -15.43
CA TYR A 60 -2.58 35.17 -15.36
C TYR A 60 -3.04 36.44 -16.08
N PRO A 61 -2.51 37.63 -15.72
CA PRO A 61 -2.86 38.91 -16.37
C PRO A 61 -2.57 38.93 -17.87
N ASN A 62 -1.71 38.09 -18.38
CA ASN A 62 -1.40 37.92 -19.81
C ASN A 62 -2.43 37.07 -20.57
N GLY A 63 -3.52 36.62 -19.92
CA GLY A 63 -4.52 35.77 -20.51
C GLY A 63 -4.17 34.28 -20.55
N SER A 64 -2.97 33.86 -20.10
CA SER A 64 -2.64 32.44 -19.98
C SER A 64 -3.29 31.84 -18.73
N ILE A 65 -3.78 30.62 -18.85
CA ILE A 65 -4.33 29.86 -17.74
C ILE A 65 -3.23 28.92 -17.23
N ALA A 66 -2.82 29.09 -15.97
CA ALA A 66 -2.09 28.04 -15.28
C ALA A 66 -3.06 26.92 -14.97
N LEU A 67 -3.02 25.87 -15.75
CA LEU A 67 -3.71 24.64 -15.41
C LEU A 67 -3.07 24.08 -14.16
N HIS A 68 -3.83 23.98 -13.06
CA HIS A 68 -3.38 23.27 -11.86
C HIS A 68 -3.38 21.76 -12.16
N THR A 69 -2.40 21.34 -12.95
CA THR A 69 -2.22 19.95 -13.39
C THR A 69 -1.61 19.08 -12.31
N HIS A 70 -1.18 19.69 -11.19
CA HIS A 70 -0.42 19.02 -10.12
C HIS A 70 -1.30 18.23 -9.13
N ASP A 71 -2.61 18.25 -9.31
CA ASP A 71 -3.54 17.41 -8.55
C ASP A 71 -3.21 15.91 -8.70
N HIS A 72 -2.57 15.50 -9.79
CA HIS A 72 -2.15 14.11 -9.98
C HIS A 72 -1.07 13.65 -8.98
N HIS A 73 -0.29 14.55 -8.38
CA HIS A 73 0.67 14.22 -7.33
C HIS A 73 -0.01 13.69 -6.06
N TYR A 74 -1.19 14.23 -5.71
CA TYR A 74 -2.01 13.69 -4.63
C TYR A 74 -2.47 12.26 -4.95
N HIS A 75 -2.84 12.00 -6.21
CA HIS A 75 -3.19 10.64 -6.64
C HIS A 75 -2.04 9.67 -6.40
N GLY A 76 -0.85 9.96 -6.92
CA GLY A 76 0.33 9.10 -6.75
C GLY A 76 0.66 8.84 -5.29
N THR A 77 0.62 9.88 -4.46
CA THR A 77 0.91 9.77 -3.03
C THR A 77 -0.15 8.98 -2.28
N PHE A 78 -1.43 9.33 -2.42
CA PHE A 78 -2.50 8.67 -1.67
C PHE A 78 -2.72 7.21 -2.10
N MET A 79 -2.53 6.89 -3.39
CA MET A 79 -2.58 5.51 -3.86
C MET A 79 -1.42 4.68 -3.31
N THR A 80 -0.20 5.21 -3.29
CA THR A 80 0.97 4.49 -2.74
C THR A 80 0.85 4.34 -1.23
N VAL A 81 0.50 5.40 -0.51
CA VAL A 81 0.32 5.32 0.95
C VAL A 81 -0.86 4.41 1.32
N GLY A 82 -1.99 4.50 0.62
CA GLY A 82 -3.18 3.69 0.89
C GLY A 82 -3.01 2.23 0.46
N LEU A 83 -2.90 2.00 -0.85
CA LEU A 83 -2.97 0.65 -1.43
C LEU A 83 -1.66 -0.12 -1.35
N VAL A 84 -0.53 0.49 -0.99
CA VAL A 84 0.72 -0.22 -0.75
C VAL A 84 1.06 -0.21 0.74
N PHE A 85 1.28 0.97 1.34
CA PHE A 85 1.74 1.03 2.74
C PHE A 85 0.67 0.59 3.74
N MET A 86 -0.48 1.28 3.82
CA MET A 86 -1.52 0.96 4.81
C MET A 86 -2.12 -0.43 4.61
N GLN A 87 -2.30 -0.87 3.36
CA GLN A 87 -2.74 -2.23 3.05
C GLN A 87 -1.69 -3.26 3.49
N GLY A 88 -0.41 -3.01 3.24
CA GLY A 88 0.69 -3.87 3.70
C GLY A 88 0.74 -3.96 5.23
N GLU A 89 0.63 -2.83 5.93
CA GLU A 89 0.55 -2.81 7.41
C GLU A 89 -0.67 -3.57 7.92
N ALA A 90 -1.84 -3.41 7.28
CA ALA A 90 -3.04 -4.17 7.62
C ALA A 90 -2.81 -5.69 7.50
N ILE A 91 -2.11 -6.15 6.46
CA ILE A 91 -1.76 -7.56 6.28
C ILE A 91 -0.80 -8.01 7.38
N LEU A 92 0.15 -7.17 7.78
CA LEU A 92 1.15 -7.47 8.79
C LEU A 92 0.62 -7.45 10.23
N VAL A 93 -0.51 -6.79 10.52
CA VAL A 93 -1.04 -6.64 11.89
C VAL A 93 -0.98 -7.94 12.69
N TYR A 94 -1.45 -9.06 12.12
CA TYR A 94 -1.46 -10.36 12.82
C TYR A 94 -0.07 -10.98 12.97
N ARG A 95 0.94 -10.44 12.34
CA ARG A 95 2.34 -10.86 12.45
C ARG A 95 3.10 -9.98 13.44
N LEU A 96 2.82 -8.68 13.40
CA LEU A 96 3.45 -7.70 14.28
C LEU A 96 2.87 -7.77 15.70
N LEU A 97 1.54 -7.86 15.80
CA LEU A 97 0.80 -7.99 17.06
C LEU A 97 0.53 -9.46 17.40
N ARG A 98 1.52 -10.33 17.22
CA ARG A 98 1.37 -11.79 17.35
C ARG A 98 1.03 -12.26 18.78
N HIS A 99 1.36 -11.46 19.79
CA HIS A 99 1.12 -11.75 21.21
C HIS A 99 -0.15 -11.08 21.76
N GLU A 100 -0.79 -10.23 20.94
CA GLU A 100 -1.99 -9.51 21.33
C GLU A 100 -3.25 -10.36 21.11
N ASN A 101 -4.34 -10.01 21.83
CA ASN A 101 -5.60 -10.70 21.67
C ASN A 101 -6.17 -10.51 20.25
N LYS A 102 -6.95 -11.50 19.83
CA LYS A 102 -7.48 -11.56 18.46
C LYS A 102 -8.43 -10.40 18.14
N ALA A 103 -9.20 -9.92 19.12
CA ALA A 103 -10.16 -8.84 18.92
C ALA A 103 -9.41 -7.53 18.62
N PHE A 104 -8.36 -7.24 19.39
CA PHE A 104 -7.51 -6.08 19.17
C PHE A 104 -6.85 -6.09 17.80
N SER A 105 -6.14 -7.18 17.45
CA SER A 105 -5.48 -7.33 16.15
C SER A 105 -6.48 -7.19 14.99
N LYS A 106 -7.70 -7.75 15.12
CA LYS A 106 -8.76 -7.63 14.13
C LYS A 106 -9.24 -6.18 13.98
N THR A 107 -9.38 -5.45 15.07
CA THR A 107 -9.80 -4.05 15.05
C THR A 107 -8.76 -3.18 14.35
N ILE A 108 -7.48 -3.33 14.68
CA ILE A 108 -6.39 -2.60 14.04
C ILE A 108 -6.31 -2.91 12.53
N HIS A 109 -6.43 -4.20 12.15
CA HIS A 109 -6.51 -4.62 10.75
C HIS A 109 -7.66 -3.91 10.00
N ALA A 110 -8.84 -3.84 10.59
CA ALA A 110 -9.99 -3.17 9.98
C ALA A 110 -9.79 -1.65 9.87
N ILE A 111 -9.16 -1.02 10.87
CA ILE A 111 -8.84 0.42 10.86
C ILE A 111 -7.86 0.74 9.73
N PHE A 112 -6.76 0.00 9.58
CA PHE A 112 -5.82 0.23 8.51
C PHE A 112 -6.46 0.07 7.12
N HIS A 113 -7.32 -0.93 6.92
CA HIS A 113 -8.07 -1.05 5.67
C HIS A 113 -9.11 0.06 5.46
N GLY A 114 -9.73 0.56 6.53
CA GLY A 114 -10.59 1.75 6.46
C GLY A 114 -9.82 3.00 6.04
N LEU A 115 -8.60 3.21 6.58
CA LEU A 115 -7.71 4.28 6.15
C LEU A 115 -7.26 4.11 4.70
N THR A 116 -6.93 2.89 4.28
CA THR A 116 -6.66 2.57 2.87
C THR A 116 -7.81 3.01 1.97
N PHE A 117 -9.04 2.68 2.34
CA PHE A 117 -10.25 3.07 1.60
C PHE A 117 -10.37 4.59 1.45
N LEU A 118 -10.21 5.34 2.54
CA LEU A 118 -10.28 6.80 2.52
C LEU A 118 -9.19 7.41 1.62
N LEU A 119 -7.96 6.91 1.73
CA LEU A 119 -6.84 7.41 0.94
C LEU A 119 -7.03 7.16 -0.55
N PHE A 120 -7.42 5.96 -0.97
CA PHE A 120 -7.58 5.72 -2.41
C PHE A 120 -8.80 6.43 -3.00
N ILE A 121 -9.89 6.65 -2.27
CA ILE A 121 -11.01 7.47 -2.73
C ILE A 121 -10.55 8.92 -2.92
N THR A 122 -9.81 9.48 -1.96
CA THR A 122 -9.24 10.83 -2.09
C THR A 122 -8.31 10.92 -3.30
N GLY A 123 -7.41 9.95 -3.47
CA GLY A 123 -6.52 9.88 -4.63
C GLY A 123 -7.28 9.76 -5.98
N LEU A 124 -8.41 9.03 -6.00
CA LEU A 124 -9.26 8.93 -7.18
C LEU A 124 -9.92 10.26 -7.52
N ILE A 125 -10.42 10.99 -6.52
CA ILE A 125 -11.01 12.33 -6.71
C ILE A 125 -9.99 13.27 -7.35
N HIS A 126 -8.76 13.29 -6.83
CA HIS A 126 -7.70 14.18 -7.35
C HIS A 126 -7.31 13.86 -8.80
N ILE A 127 -7.20 12.60 -9.19
CA ILE A 127 -6.86 12.28 -10.58
C ILE A 127 -8.01 12.62 -11.54
N ILE A 128 -9.27 12.47 -11.11
CA ILE A 128 -10.43 12.87 -11.91
C ILE A 128 -10.42 14.39 -12.09
N GLN A 129 -10.19 15.16 -11.02
CA GLN A 129 -10.11 16.62 -11.08
C GLN A 129 -8.96 17.07 -11.99
N SER A 130 -7.77 16.50 -11.82
CA SER A 130 -6.60 16.80 -12.65
C SER A 130 -6.89 16.57 -14.14
N LYS A 131 -7.58 15.48 -14.49
CA LYS A 131 -7.94 15.18 -15.88
C LYS A 131 -9.04 16.09 -16.41
N ASN A 132 -10.04 16.45 -15.60
CA ASN A 132 -11.08 17.37 -15.98
C ASN A 132 -10.56 18.79 -16.26
N ASN A 133 -9.44 19.16 -15.67
CA ASN A 133 -8.76 20.44 -15.88
C ASN A 133 -7.92 20.48 -17.18
N GLN A 134 -7.85 19.39 -17.94
CA GLN A 134 -7.17 19.36 -19.25
C GLN A 134 -8.11 19.83 -20.38
N ASP A 135 -7.57 20.42 -21.43
CA ASP A 135 -8.33 20.86 -22.60
C ASP A 135 -9.18 19.75 -23.23
N VAL A 136 -8.66 18.52 -23.22
CA VAL A 136 -9.36 17.32 -23.66
C VAL A 136 -9.25 16.26 -22.55
N PRO A 137 -10.26 16.13 -21.68
CA PRO A 137 -10.28 15.14 -20.63
C PRO A 137 -10.18 13.71 -21.17
N ARG A 138 -9.21 12.94 -20.70
CA ARG A 138 -9.00 11.55 -21.13
C ARG A 138 -9.04 10.63 -19.91
N HIS A 139 -10.23 10.10 -19.61
CA HIS A 139 -10.41 9.11 -18.57
C HIS A 139 -10.24 7.69 -19.13
N PHE A 140 -9.74 6.77 -18.28
CA PHE A 140 -9.59 5.33 -18.61
C PHE A 140 -8.85 5.04 -19.91
N TYR A 141 -7.84 5.84 -20.24
CA TYR A 141 -7.10 5.74 -21.50
C TYR A 141 -5.98 4.69 -21.47
N THR A 142 -5.45 4.36 -20.29
CA THR A 142 -4.26 3.50 -20.13
C THR A 142 -4.59 2.20 -19.40
N ALA A 143 -3.74 1.18 -19.56
CA ALA A 143 -3.82 -0.07 -18.79
C ALA A 143 -3.76 0.19 -17.28
N HIS A 144 -2.94 1.17 -16.83
CA HIS A 144 -2.92 1.61 -15.44
C HIS A 144 -4.32 1.99 -14.94
N SER A 145 -5.09 2.75 -15.71
CA SER A 145 -6.44 3.18 -15.31
C SER A 145 -7.41 2.01 -15.17
N TRP A 146 -7.36 1.04 -16.09
CA TRP A 146 -8.25 -0.13 -16.07
C TRP A 146 -7.90 -1.09 -14.94
N VAL A 147 -6.62 -1.46 -14.80
CA VAL A 147 -6.17 -2.35 -13.73
C VAL A 147 -6.36 -1.69 -12.37
N GLY A 148 -6.12 -0.36 -12.26
CA GLY A 148 -6.36 0.39 -11.04
C GLY A 148 -7.82 0.37 -10.61
N LEU A 149 -8.77 0.54 -11.55
CA LEU A 149 -10.20 0.42 -11.26
C LEU A 149 -10.55 -0.98 -10.76
N MET A 150 -10.02 -2.03 -11.42
CA MET A 150 -10.25 -3.42 -11.00
C MET A 150 -9.71 -3.69 -9.59
N VAL A 151 -8.53 -3.19 -9.26
CA VAL A 151 -7.93 -3.31 -7.91
C VAL A 151 -8.81 -2.65 -6.86
N MET A 152 -9.29 -1.42 -7.11
CA MET A 152 -10.17 -0.71 -6.16
C MET A 152 -11.49 -1.45 -5.95
N ILE A 153 -12.11 -1.96 -7.01
CA ILE A 153 -13.34 -2.78 -6.89
C ILE A 153 -13.05 -4.05 -6.10
N ALA A 154 -11.98 -4.78 -6.41
CA ALA A 154 -11.60 -6.00 -5.71
C ALA A 154 -11.31 -5.73 -4.23
N PHE A 155 -10.64 -4.61 -3.90
CA PHE A 155 -10.39 -4.19 -2.52
C PHE A 155 -11.70 -3.92 -1.76
N ILE A 156 -12.63 -3.17 -2.37
CA ILE A 156 -13.95 -2.87 -1.76
C ILE A 156 -14.71 -4.16 -1.47
N LEU A 157 -14.78 -5.06 -2.45
CA LEU A 157 -15.46 -6.35 -2.29
C LEU A 157 -14.81 -7.19 -1.17
N GLN A 158 -13.48 -7.24 -1.14
CA GLN A 158 -12.72 -7.94 -0.11
C GLN A 158 -12.93 -7.33 1.29
N TYR A 159 -12.97 -6.00 1.39
CA TYR A 159 -13.20 -5.29 2.65
C TYR A 159 -14.61 -5.54 3.18
N VAL A 160 -15.63 -5.37 2.33
CA VAL A 160 -17.04 -5.62 2.69
C VAL A 160 -17.26 -7.08 3.06
N ALA A 161 -16.75 -8.02 2.26
CA ALA A 161 -16.85 -9.45 2.55
C ALA A 161 -16.14 -9.81 3.87
N GLY A 162 -14.98 -9.24 4.13
CA GLY A 162 -14.26 -9.39 5.40
C GLY A 162 -15.05 -8.82 6.57
N PHE A 163 -15.63 -7.64 6.44
CA PHE A 163 -16.47 -7.03 7.47
C PHE A 163 -17.69 -7.89 7.79
N VAL A 164 -18.47 -8.29 6.78
CA VAL A 164 -19.69 -9.11 6.96
C VAL A 164 -19.35 -10.46 7.59
N ASN A 165 -18.27 -11.12 7.17
CA ASN A 165 -17.95 -12.44 7.68
C ASN A 165 -17.31 -12.42 9.08
N PHE A 166 -16.50 -11.43 9.40
CA PHE A 166 -15.69 -11.45 10.62
C PHE A 166 -16.09 -10.41 11.68
N ALA A 167 -16.80 -9.33 11.30
CA ALA A 167 -17.19 -8.26 12.21
C ALA A 167 -18.69 -8.24 12.47
N TYR A 168 -19.50 -7.80 11.53
CA TYR A 168 -20.95 -7.69 11.69
C TYR A 168 -21.68 -7.88 10.36
N PRO A 169 -22.78 -8.67 10.31
CA PRO A 169 -23.44 -9.40 11.41
C PRO A 169 -22.73 -10.66 11.87
N LYS A 170 -21.60 -11.04 11.25
CA LYS A 170 -20.76 -12.18 11.59
C LYS A 170 -21.42 -13.53 11.23
N THR A 171 -20.95 -14.14 10.16
CA THR A 171 -21.46 -15.42 9.66
C THR A 171 -21.19 -16.60 10.59
N SER A 172 -21.75 -17.76 10.27
CA SER A 172 -21.57 -18.98 11.07
C SER A 172 -20.09 -19.43 11.14
N PRO A 173 -19.67 -20.16 12.18
CA PRO A 173 -18.29 -20.63 12.31
C PRO A 173 -17.78 -21.44 11.13
N ALA A 174 -18.66 -22.26 10.51
CA ALA A 174 -18.32 -23.08 9.34
C ALA A 174 -17.98 -22.21 8.12
N VAL A 175 -18.81 -21.20 7.83
CA VAL A 175 -18.58 -20.24 6.74
C VAL A 175 -17.28 -19.47 6.97
N ARG A 176 -17.05 -18.97 8.18
CA ARG A 176 -15.81 -18.25 8.51
C ARG A 176 -14.55 -19.09 8.35
N LYS A 177 -14.61 -20.39 8.74
CA LYS A 177 -13.48 -21.31 8.60
C LYS A 177 -13.12 -21.54 7.13
N TRP A 178 -14.11 -21.65 6.25
CA TRP A 178 -13.89 -21.74 4.80
C TRP A 178 -13.39 -20.42 4.23
N PHE A 179 -14.06 -19.30 4.57
CA PHE A 179 -13.79 -18.00 3.98
C PHE A 179 -12.42 -17.43 4.35
N ILE A 180 -11.87 -17.73 5.54
CA ILE A 180 -10.58 -17.17 5.98
C ILE A 180 -9.42 -17.54 5.05
N SER A 181 -9.43 -18.75 4.46
CA SER A 181 -8.42 -19.16 3.51
C SER A 181 -8.48 -18.32 2.24
N GLN A 182 -9.69 -18.13 1.70
CA GLN A 182 -9.93 -17.33 0.50
C GLN A 182 -9.57 -15.84 0.76
N HIS A 183 -9.99 -15.30 1.89
CA HIS A 183 -9.68 -13.93 2.29
C HIS A 183 -8.17 -13.65 2.33
N ARG A 184 -7.38 -14.59 2.85
CA ARG A 184 -5.91 -14.45 2.88
C ARG A 184 -5.29 -14.47 1.48
N VAL A 185 -5.71 -15.38 0.62
CA VAL A 185 -5.19 -15.50 -0.74
C VAL A 185 -5.55 -14.27 -1.55
N TYR A 186 -6.83 -13.91 -1.59
CA TYR A 186 -7.28 -12.73 -2.35
C TYR A 186 -6.68 -11.44 -1.81
N GLY A 187 -6.53 -11.32 -0.48
CA GLY A 187 -5.86 -10.16 0.13
C GLY A 187 -4.42 -9.99 -0.33
N LEU A 188 -3.64 -11.08 -0.42
CA LEU A 188 -2.27 -11.05 -0.95
C LEU A 188 -2.23 -10.78 -2.46
N VAL A 189 -3.16 -11.33 -3.24
CA VAL A 189 -3.26 -11.05 -4.68
C VAL A 189 -3.57 -9.58 -4.93
N ILE A 190 -4.58 -9.02 -4.23
CA ILE A 190 -4.92 -7.60 -4.34
C ILE A 190 -3.71 -6.73 -3.97
N PHE A 191 -3.00 -7.07 -2.89
CA PHE A 191 -1.78 -6.35 -2.49
C PHE A 191 -0.70 -6.40 -3.57
N GLY A 192 -0.40 -7.58 -4.11
CA GLY A 192 0.60 -7.74 -5.17
C GLY A 192 0.25 -6.94 -6.43
N VAL A 193 -1.04 -6.95 -6.85
CA VAL A 193 -1.49 -6.15 -7.99
C VAL A 193 -1.47 -4.65 -7.66
N SER A 194 -1.77 -4.24 -6.42
CA SER A 194 -1.64 -2.85 -5.97
C SER A 194 -0.19 -2.35 -6.06
N VAL A 195 0.78 -3.18 -5.67
CA VAL A 195 2.22 -2.87 -5.82
C VAL A 195 2.59 -2.71 -7.30
N ALA A 196 2.20 -3.66 -8.14
CA ALA A 196 2.43 -3.56 -9.58
C ALA A 196 1.80 -2.30 -10.17
N GLN A 197 0.60 -1.94 -9.70
CA GLN A 197 -0.13 -0.75 -10.11
C GLN A 197 0.57 0.55 -9.70
N ALA A 198 1.15 0.60 -8.49
CA ALA A 198 1.97 1.73 -8.05
C ALA A 198 3.22 1.89 -8.94
N LEU A 199 3.92 0.80 -9.26
CA LEU A 199 5.08 0.82 -10.15
C LEU A 199 4.72 1.25 -11.57
N MET A 200 3.58 0.78 -12.11
CA MET A 200 3.06 1.24 -13.41
C MET A 200 2.71 2.74 -13.39
N GLY A 201 2.08 3.23 -12.32
CA GLY A 201 1.71 4.64 -12.17
C GLY A 201 2.92 5.54 -12.09
N ILE A 202 3.91 5.19 -11.29
CA ILE A 202 5.20 5.90 -11.17
C ILE A 202 5.91 5.94 -12.53
N SER A 203 5.98 4.80 -13.23
CA SER A 203 6.61 4.74 -14.56
C SER A 203 5.86 5.58 -15.59
N GLN A 204 4.53 5.59 -15.55
CA GLN A 204 3.69 6.41 -16.43
C GLN A 204 3.89 7.90 -16.15
N ASP A 205 3.93 8.32 -14.89
CA ASP A 205 4.16 9.71 -14.50
C ASP A 205 5.52 10.21 -14.99
N LEU A 206 6.57 9.44 -14.78
CA LEU A 206 7.90 9.76 -15.26
C LEU A 206 7.95 9.88 -16.80
N TRP A 207 7.29 8.93 -17.49
CA TRP A 207 7.25 8.93 -18.97
C TRP A 207 6.52 10.15 -19.51
N ILE A 208 5.37 10.52 -18.93
CA ILE A 208 4.61 11.71 -19.32
C ILE A 208 5.43 12.97 -19.04
N THR A 209 6.06 13.06 -17.91
CA THR A 209 6.84 14.21 -17.47
C THR A 209 8.07 14.42 -18.37
N ILE A 210 8.86 13.36 -18.59
CA ILE A 210 10.07 13.46 -19.43
C ILE A 210 9.71 13.79 -20.88
N ILE A 211 8.74 13.10 -21.47
CA ILE A 211 8.33 13.34 -22.85
C ILE A 211 7.63 14.69 -22.98
N GLY A 212 6.70 15.02 -22.08
CA GLY A 212 6.01 16.30 -22.12
C GLY A 212 6.97 17.49 -22.04
N GLN A 213 7.98 17.42 -21.20
CA GLN A 213 8.97 18.50 -21.06
C GLN A 213 9.96 18.57 -22.23
N ARG A 214 10.26 17.46 -22.89
CA ARG A 214 11.08 17.45 -24.10
C ARG A 214 10.47 18.30 -25.22
N TYR A 215 9.14 18.31 -25.33
CA TYR A 215 8.44 19.13 -26.34
C TYR A 215 8.30 20.60 -25.92
N SER A 216 8.43 20.92 -24.65
CA SER A 216 8.33 22.31 -24.15
C SER A 216 9.65 23.09 -24.14
N GLY A 217 10.76 22.51 -24.63
CA GLY A 217 12.05 23.19 -24.78
C GLY A 217 12.83 23.41 -23.49
N PHE A 218 12.36 22.91 -22.35
CA PHE A 218 13.13 22.87 -21.12
C PHE A 218 14.13 21.72 -21.20
N GLY A 219 15.43 22.03 -21.16
CA GLY A 219 16.55 21.10 -21.29
C GLY A 219 16.68 20.11 -20.15
N LEU A 220 15.75 19.19 -20.05
CA LEU A 220 15.72 18.15 -19.03
C LEU A 220 16.19 16.83 -19.62
N CYS A 221 16.80 16.04 -18.76
CA CYS A 221 17.42 14.75 -19.00
C CYS A 221 16.80 13.90 -20.10
N TYR A 222 17.61 13.53 -21.08
CA TYR A 222 17.21 12.70 -22.22
C TYR A 222 17.12 11.21 -21.90
N SER A 223 17.74 10.75 -20.81
CA SER A 223 17.67 9.36 -20.36
C SER A 223 17.76 9.25 -18.84
N TYR A 224 17.28 8.13 -18.30
CA TYR A 224 17.35 7.81 -16.88
C TYR A 224 18.77 7.83 -16.30
N PHE A 225 19.76 7.45 -17.11
CA PHE A 225 21.16 7.36 -16.71
C PHE A 225 21.87 8.71 -16.73
N GLU A 226 21.39 9.63 -17.56
CA GLU A 226 21.94 10.99 -17.64
C GLU A 226 21.42 11.90 -16.52
N CYS A 227 20.31 11.53 -15.88
CA CYS A 227 19.71 12.24 -14.75
C CYS A 227 20.32 11.88 -13.40
N ALA A 228 21.58 11.50 -13.33
CA ALA A 228 22.27 11.14 -12.07
C ALA A 228 22.29 12.26 -11.02
N GLY A 229 21.88 13.48 -11.35
CA GLY A 229 21.90 14.65 -10.49
C GLY A 229 20.60 14.91 -9.73
N GLY A 230 20.03 13.96 -9.01
CA GLY A 230 18.96 14.24 -8.05
C GLY A 230 17.63 13.52 -8.32
N GLN A 231 16.83 13.96 -9.27
CA GLN A 231 15.46 13.44 -9.44
C GLN A 231 15.41 11.97 -9.89
N GLY A 232 16.29 11.55 -10.81
CA GLY A 232 16.36 10.16 -11.26
C GLY A 232 16.77 9.19 -10.13
N ILE A 233 17.67 9.62 -9.25
CA ILE A 233 18.09 8.81 -8.09
C ILE A 233 16.92 8.63 -7.13
N ILE A 234 16.21 9.71 -6.80
CA ILE A 234 15.06 9.69 -5.88
C ILE A 234 13.99 8.74 -6.42
N PHE A 235 13.67 8.84 -7.70
CA PHE A 235 12.73 7.97 -8.39
C PHE A 235 13.12 6.50 -8.30
N ASN A 236 14.35 6.16 -8.68
CA ASN A 236 14.83 4.77 -8.68
C ASN A 236 14.91 4.20 -7.25
N LEU A 237 15.34 4.99 -6.27
CA LEU A 237 15.33 4.58 -4.87
C LEU A 237 13.89 4.31 -4.37
N ASN A 238 12.93 5.16 -4.74
CA ASN A 238 11.53 4.94 -4.38
C ASN A 238 10.99 3.63 -4.94
N VAL A 239 11.26 3.32 -6.20
CA VAL A 239 10.90 2.04 -6.83
C VAL A 239 11.51 0.85 -6.05
N LEU A 240 12.79 0.93 -5.69
CA LEU A 240 13.46 -0.12 -4.90
C LEU A 240 12.82 -0.28 -3.51
N PHE A 241 12.49 0.82 -2.83
CA PHE A 241 11.84 0.76 -1.51
C PHE A 241 10.45 0.14 -1.57
N ILE A 242 9.66 0.44 -2.61
CA ILE A 242 8.38 -0.23 -2.86
C ILE A 242 8.55 -1.74 -3.01
N ILE A 243 9.53 -2.17 -3.81
CA ILE A 243 9.80 -3.59 -4.05
C ILE A 243 10.26 -4.28 -2.76
N PHE A 244 11.23 -3.72 -2.03
CA PHE A 244 11.74 -4.31 -0.80
C PHE A 244 10.68 -4.36 0.31
N TYR A 245 9.85 -3.32 0.43
CA TYR A 245 8.70 -3.33 1.31
C TYR A 245 7.74 -4.47 0.95
N ALA A 246 7.32 -4.55 -0.30
CA ALA A 246 6.37 -5.56 -0.76
C ALA A 246 6.89 -7.00 -0.54
N VAL A 247 8.14 -7.26 -0.87
CA VAL A 247 8.79 -8.56 -0.63
C VAL A 247 8.81 -8.88 0.86
N SER A 248 9.16 -7.92 1.72
CA SER A 248 9.18 -8.10 3.17
C SER A 248 7.79 -8.43 3.72
N VAL A 249 6.75 -7.72 3.26
CA VAL A 249 5.34 -7.98 3.64
C VAL A 249 4.93 -9.41 3.25
N VAL A 250 5.21 -9.82 2.01
CA VAL A 250 4.85 -11.17 1.53
C VAL A 250 5.62 -12.23 2.33
N CYS A 251 6.91 -12.08 2.56
CA CYS A 251 7.72 -13.01 3.36
C CYS A 251 7.18 -13.17 4.78
N LEU A 252 6.85 -12.06 5.45
CA LEU A 252 6.27 -12.10 6.80
C LEU A 252 4.87 -12.71 6.81
N ALA A 253 4.01 -12.32 5.87
CA ALA A 253 2.62 -12.76 5.80
C ALA A 253 2.48 -14.25 5.49
N THR A 254 3.35 -14.81 4.63
CA THR A 254 3.27 -16.20 4.18
C THR A 254 4.04 -17.17 5.07
N SER A 255 4.97 -16.70 5.89
CA SER A 255 5.76 -17.58 6.76
C SER A 255 4.89 -18.29 7.80
N PRO A 256 4.90 -19.62 7.87
CA PRO A 256 4.18 -20.37 8.90
C PRO A 256 4.76 -20.17 10.31
N LYS A 257 6.03 -19.73 10.40
CA LYS A 257 6.76 -19.54 11.65
C LYS A 257 6.32 -18.29 12.45
N TYR A 258 5.71 -17.32 11.79
CA TYR A 258 5.35 -16.02 12.37
C TYR A 258 3.84 -15.87 12.60
N VAL A 259 3.11 -16.98 12.72
CA VAL A 259 1.67 -16.96 12.99
C VAL A 259 1.41 -16.39 14.40
N ARG A 260 0.29 -15.68 14.54
CA ARG A 260 -0.18 -15.16 15.83
C ARG A 260 -0.37 -16.31 16.83
N GLU A 261 0.12 -16.12 18.03
CA GLU A 261 -0.08 -17.04 19.15
C GLU A 261 -1.47 -16.84 19.77
N LYS A 262 -2.05 -17.90 20.34
CA LYS A 262 -3.27 -17.75 21.14
C LYS A 262 -2.92 -17.16 22.49
N THR A 263 -3.69 -16.19 22.93
CA THR A 263 -3.59 -15.65 24.30
C THR A 263 -4.30 -16.56 25.30
N LEU A 264 -4.01 -16.39 26.59
CA LEU A 264 -4.58 -17.23 27.66
C LEU A 264 -6.11 -17.18 27.71
N ASP A 265 -6.71 -16.07 27.34
CA ASP A 265 -8.16 -15.84 27.25
C ASP A 265 -8.82 -16.47 26.00
N GLU A 266 -8.02 -17.01 25.10
CA GLU A 266 -8.48 -17.70 23.88
C GLU A 266 -8.27 -19.23 23.94
N SER A 267 -7.68 -19.74 25.04
CA SER A 267 -7.34 -21.17 25.23
C SER A 267 -8.50 -22.04 25.70
#